data_4b4fb4d3d56a8a9c6a25ac3d0d1428a4
#
_entry.id   4b4fb4d3d56a8a9c6a25ac3d0d1428a4
#
_cell.length_a   1.000
_cell.length_b   1.000
_cell.length_c   1.000
_cell.angle_alpha   90.00
_cell.angle_beta   90.00
_cell.angle_gamma   90.00
#
_symmetry.space_group_name_H-M   'P 1'
#
loop_
_entity.id
_entity.type
_entity.pdbx_description
1 polymer ?
#
loop_
_entity_poly.entity_id
_entity_poly.type
_entity_poly.pdbx_seq_one_letter_code
_entity_poly.pdbx_strand_id
1 'polypeptide(L)'
;DGPIGAAAFNNEFGRPNLAGYFRTFEQVVAGEVRGYHKPIMIAGGVGNIRAEHAHKHPLPAGTLLIQLGGPGMLIGMGGGAASSMATGANAADLDFDSVQRGNAEIERRAQEVIDRCCQLGAANPILSIHDVGAGGLSNALPELVHGGGAGGTFDLRAIPSEEPGMTPREI
;
A
#
# COMPACT_ATOMS: atom_id res chain seq x y z
N ASP A 1 -5.71 -15.19 -2.26
CA ASP A 1 -4.63 -14.58 -3.07
C ASP A 1 -3.42 -14.13 -2.23
N GLY A 2 -3.59 -13.79 -0.94
CA GLY A 2 -2.50 -13.30 -0.10
C GLY A 2 -1.23 -14.15 -0.11
N PRO A 3 -1.28 -15.46 0.26
CA PRO A 3 -0.10 -16.31 0.25
C PRO A 3 0.47 -16.53 -1.15
N ILE A 4 -0.40 -16.60 -2.16
CA ILE A 4 0.01 -16.79 -3.56
C ILE A 4 0.72 -15.54 -4.07
N GLY A 5 0.20 -14.35 -3.77
CA GLY A 5 0.82 -13.08 -4.17
C GLY A 5 2.22 -12.91 -3.58
N ALA A 6 2.37 -13.15 -2.29
CA ALA A 6 3.68 -13.08 -1.63
C ALA A 6 4.66 -14.11 -2.21
N ALA A 7 4.22 -15.35 -2.43
CA ALA A 7 5.06 -16.40 -3.00
C ALA A 7 5.46 -16.07 -4.44
N ALA A 8 4.55 -15.58 -5.27
CA ALA A 8 4.82 -15.23 -6.65
C ALA A 8 5.88 -14.13 -6.76
N PHE A 9 5.71 -13.03 -6.02
CA PHE A 9 6.68 -11.92 -6.00
C PHE A 9 8.06 -12.39 -5.56
N ASN A 10 8.14 -13.09 -4.44
CA ASN A 10 9.42 -13.52 -3.89
C ASN A 10 10.12 -14.57 -4.77
N ASN A 11 9.36 -15.46 -5.40
CA ASN A 11 9.91 -16.44 -6.33
C ASN A 11 10.44 -15.76 -7.61
N GLU A 12 9.73 -14.79 -8.15
CA GLU A 12 10.14 -14.08 -9.36
C GLU A 12 11.45 -13.30 -9.15
N PHE A 13 11.59 -12.66 -8.00
CA PHE A 13 12.73 -11.78 -7.71
C PHE A 13 13.78 -12.41 -6.78
N GLY A 14 13.68 -13.69 -6.49
CA GLY A 14 14.68 -14.41 -5.69
C GLY A 14 14.78 -13.94 -4.25
N ARG A 15 13.67 -13.52 -3.64
CA ARG A 15 13.63 -13.03 -2.26
C ARG A 15 13.25 -14.14 -1.30
N PRO A 16 13.81 -14.15 -0.08
CA PRO A 16 13.40 -15.11 0.94
C PRO A 16 11.91 -14.92 1.29
N ASN A 17 11.19 -16.03 1.32
CA ASN A 17 9.79 -16.05 1.74
C ASN A 17 9.53 -17.25 2.63
N LEU A 18 8.97 -17.03 3.80
CA LEU A 18 8.47 -18.10 4.66
C LEU A 18 6.99 -18.30 4.38
N ALA A 19 6.50 -19.51 4.59
CA ALA A 19 5.09 -19.81 4.53
C ALA A 19 4.33 -18.92 5.52
N GLY A 20 3.32 -18.21 5.03
CA GLY A 20 2.53 -17.31 5.83
C GLY A 20 1.50 -18.03 6.70
N TYR A 21 0.64 -17.25 7.33
CA TYR A 21 -0.48 -17.74 8.10
C TYR A 21 -1.79 -17.32 7.43
N PHE A 22 -2.64 -18.28 7.12
CA PHE A 22 -3.95 -18.06 6.53
C PHE A 22 -4.94 -19.08 7.08
N ARG A 23 -5.88 -18.66 7.92
CA ARG A 23 -6.79 -19.55 8.63
C ARG A 23 -8.18 -18.97 8.82
N THR A 24 -9.16 -19.87 8.86
CA THR A 24 -10.47 -19.66 9.50
C THR A 24 -10.50 -20.46 10.81
N PHE A 25 -11.43 -20.12 11.68
CA PHE A 25 -11.60 -20.80 12.97
C PHE A 25 -13.08 -21.05 13.25
N GLU A 26 -13.41 -22.24 13.68
CA GLU A 26 -14.74 -22.60 14.16
C GLU A 26 -14.62 -23.58 15.33
N GLN A 27 -15.45 -23.38 16.35
CA GLN A 27 -15.48 -24.22 17.55
C GLN A 27 -16.86 -24.26 18.11
N VAL A 28 -17.27 -25.44 18.66
CA VAL A 28 -18.48 -25.58 19.44
C VAL A 28 -18.19 -25.23 20.89
N VAL A 29 -18.92 -24.25 21.43
CA VAL A 29 -18.81 -23.80 22.83
C VAL A 29 -20.19 -23.85 23.45
N ALA A 30 -20.37 -24.67 24.49
CA ALA A 30 -21.65 -24.87 25.21
C ALA A 30 -22.81 -25.24 24.26
N GLY A 31 -22.54 -26.03 23.22
CA GLY A 31 -23.55 -26.47 22.25
C GLY A 31 -23.85 -25.50 21.12
N GLU A 32 -23.24 -24.33 21.13
CA GLU A 32 -23.34 -23.33 20.06
C GLU A 32 -22.07 -23.29 19.21
N VAL A 33 -22.26 -23.20 17.89
CA VAL A 33 -21.14 -22.97 16.95
C VAL A 33 -20.71 -21.52 17.02
N ARG A 34 -19.44 -21.30 17.37
CA ARG A 34 -18.81 -19.99 17.38
C ARG A 34 -17.59 -20.02 16.46
N GLY A 35 -17.47 -19.02 15.60
CA GLY A 35 -16.40 -19.03 14.63
C GLY A 35 -16.05 -17.65 14.10
N TYR A 36 -14.87 -17.59 13.52
CA TYR A 36 -14.41 -16.49 12.69
C TYR A 36 -14.18 -17.06 11.28
N HIS A 37 -15.13 -16.77 10.39
CA HIS A 37 -15.17 -17.36 9.05
C HIS A 37 -14.47 -16.49 7.99
N LYS A 38 -14.24 -15.21 8.29
CA LYS A 38 -13.37 -14.37 7.47
C LYS A 38 -11.92 -14.84 7.66
N PRO A 39 -11.19 -15.15 6.57
CA PRO A 39 -9.82 -15.65 6.71
C PRO A 39 -8.92 -14.70 7.48
N ILE A 40 -8.17 -15.24 8.43
CA ILE A 40 -7.13 -14.53 9.15
C ILE A 40 -5.83 -14.74 8.39
N MET A 41 -5.20 -13.67 7.95
CA MET A 41 -3.90 -13.67 7.30
C MET A 41 -2.94 -12.78 8.09
N ILE A 42 -1.75 -13.30 8.36
CA ILE A 42 -0.67 -12.53 8.98
C ILE A 42 0.40 -12.31 7.92
N ALA A 43 0.70 -11.05 7.65
CA ALA A 43 1.82 -10.63 6.83
C ALA A 43 2.84 -9.92 7.71
N GLY A 44 4.11 -10.21 7.50
CA GLY A 44 5.18 -9.61 8.27
C GLY A 44 6.54 -9.88 7.65
N GLY A 45 7.55 -9.21 8.15
CA GLY A 45 8.91 -9.36 7.66
C GLY A 45 9.93 -8.79 8.63
N VAL A 46 11.19 -9.05 8.32
CA VAL A 46 12.35 -8.50 9.04
C VAL A 46 13.27 -7.86 8.02
N GLY A 47 13.73 -6.66 8.33
CA GLY A 47 14.67 -5.92 7.51
C GLY A 47 15.63 -5.11 8.34
N ASN A 48 16.57 -4.45 7.67
CA ASN A 48 17.52 -3.53 8.28
C ASN A 48 17.26 -2.12 7.78
N ILE A 49 17.42 -1.15 8.68
CA ILE A 49 17.41 0.27 8.32
C ILE A 49 18.58 0.96 9.02
N ARG A 50 19.19 1.93 8.37
CA ARG A 50 20.20 2.78 9.00
C ARG A 50 19.53 3.76 9.94
N ALA A 51 20.18 4.07 11.05
CA ALA A 51 19.63 4.96 12.09
C ALA A 51 19.25 6.35 11.50
N GLU A 52 20.05 6.86 10.57
CA GLU A 52 19.79 8.13 9.89
C GLU A 52 18.53 8.15 9.01
N HIS A 53 18.02 6.97 8.62
CA HIS A 53 16.81 6.83 7.80
C HIS A 53 15.58 6.37 8.61
N ALA A 54 15.74 6.17 9.93
CA ALA A 54 14.64 5.66 10.78
C ALA A 54 13.55 6.69 11.06
N HIS A 55 13.85 7.97 10.86
CA HIS A 55 12.91 9.07 11.10
C HIS A 55 12.76 9.93 9.85
N LYS A 56 11.55 10.45 9.65
CA LYS A 56 11.28 11.41 8.58
C LYS A 56 12.04 12.71 8.83
N HIS A 57 12.65 13.25 7.80
CA HIS A 57 13.32 14.56 7.87
C HIS A 57 12.32 15.69 7.64
N PRO A 58 12.56 16.89 8.20
CA PRO A 58 11.80 18.08 7.86
C PRO A 58 11.82 18.34 6.35
N LEU A 59 10.71 18.83 5.82
CA LEU A 59 10.57 19.13 4.39
C LEU A 59 10.79 20.62 4.14
N PRO A 60 11.96 21.04 3.60
CA PRO A 60 12.21 22.44 3.22
C PRO A 60 11.28 22.88 2.09
N ALA A 61 11.06 24.19 1.99
CA ALA A 61 10.32 24.77 0.86
C ALA A 61 11.00 24.41 -0.48
N GLY A 62 10.23 24.00 -1.46
CA GLY A 62 10.74 23.55 -2.76
C GLY A 62 11.08 22.07 -2.84
N THR A 63 10.84 21.30 -1.76
CA THR A 63 10.97 19.83 -1.81
C THR A 63 10.01 19.27 -2.86
N LEU A 64 10.54 18.38 -3.71
CA LEU A 64 9.76 17.70 -4.73
C LEU A 64 8.98 16.54 -4.12
N LEU A 65 7.75 16.39 -4.57
CA LEU A 65 6.92 15.23 -4.28
C LEU A 65 6.98 14.27 -5.47
N ILE A 66 7.33 13.03 -5.22
CA ILE A 66 7.49 12.01 -6.26
C ILE A 66 6.59 10.83 -5.92
N GLN A 67 5.70 10.50 -6.83
CA GLN A 67 4.91 9.26 -6.75
C GLN A 67 5.72 8.12 -7.37
N LEU A 68 5.89 7.05 -6.59
CA LEU A 68 6.46 5.78 -7.06
C LEU A 68 5.35 4.73 -7.09
N GLY A 69 5.27 4.00 -8.18
CA GLY A 69 4.26 2.97 -8.36
C GLY A 69 3.53 3.14 -9.68
N GLY A 70 2.33 2.57 -9.77
CA GLY A 70 1.46 2.71 -10.93
C GLY A 70 0.66 4.01 -10.92
N PRO A 71 0.03 4.34 -12.05
CA PRO A 71 -0.91 5.45 -12.15
C PRO A 71 -2.17 5.19 -11.32
N GLY A 72 -2.98 6.22 -11.11
CA GLY A 72 -4.30 6.10 -10.50
C GLY A 72 -5.20 5.20 -11.34
N MET A 73 -5.90 4.29 -10.67
CA MET A 73 -6.84 3.34 -11.28
C MET A 73 -8.10 3.27 -10.43
N LEU A 74 -9.21 3.00 -11.07
CA LEU A 74 -10.47 2.74 -10.39
C LEU A 74 -10.41 1.38 -9.67
N ILE A 75 -10.52 1.40 -8.35
CA ILE A 75 -10.53 0.18 -7.51
C ILE A 75 -11.86 0.00 -6.78
N GLY A 76 -12.94 0.55 -7.34
CA GLY A 76 -14.26 0.56 -6.75
C GLY A 76 -14.43 1.57 -5.60
N MET A 77 -15.68 1.87 -5.30
CA MET A 77 -16.03 2.87 -4.29
C MET A 77 -15.68 2.48 -2.86
N GLY A 78 -15.55 1.17 -2.61
CA GLY A 78 -15.14 0.64 -1.30
C GLY A 78 -13.64 0.68 -1.06
N GLY A 79 -12.83 0.70 -2.12
CA GLY A 79 -11.37 0.66 -2.03
C GLY A 79 -10.89 -0.42 -1.05
N GLY A 80 -9.80 -0.16 -0.34
CA GLY A 80 -9.32 -1.04 0.72
C GLY A 80 -10.24 -1.17 1.94
N ALA A 81 -11.21 -0.26 2.11
CA ALA A 81 -12.16 -0.32 3.21
C ALA A 81 -13.13 -1.52 3.11
N ALA A 82 -13.38 -2.02 1.91
CA ALA A 82 -14.21 -3.21 1.69
C ALA A 82 -13.68 -4.45 2.46
N SER A 83 -12.37 -4.56 2.62
CA SER A 83 -11.75 -5.64 3.40
C SER A 83 -12.10 -5.61 4.89
N SER A 84 -12.51 -4.48 5.42
CA SER A 84 -12.89 -4.29 6.83
C SER A 84 -14.37 -4.52 7.11
N MET A 85 -15.19 -4.74 6.09
CA MET A 85 -16.60 -4.99 6.24
C MET A 85 -16.89 -6.44 6.64
N ALA A 86 -18.06 -6.67 7.25
CA ALA A 86 -18.49 -8.01 7.59
C ALA A 86 -18.71 -8.85 6.32
N THR A 87 -18.41 -10.15 6.42
CA THR A 87 -18.59 -11.09 5.30
C THR A 87 -20.04 -11.07 4.80
N GLY A 88 -20.23 -10.89 3.51
CA GLY A 88 -21.54 -10.83 2.87
C GLY A 88 -22.32 -9.52 3.06
N ALA A 89 -21.69 -8.48 3.60
CA ALA A 89 -22.32 -7.17 3.76
C ALA A 89 -22.38 -6.36 2.44
N ASN A 90 -21.50 -6.67 1.50
CA ASN A 90 -21.43 -6.00 0.19
C ASN A 90 -22.10 -6.84 -0.90
N ALA A 91 -22.52 -6.15 -1.99
CA ALA A 91 -22.81 -6.82 -3.24
C ALA A 91 -21.52 -7.44 -3.82
N ALA A 92 -21.63 -8.61 -4.43
CA ALA A 92 -20.47 -9.34 -4.97
C ALA A 92 -19.67 -8.50 -5.98
N ASP A 93 -20.33 -7.69 -6.79
CA ASP A 93 -19.70 -6.81 -7.78
C ASP A 93 -18.77 -5.80 -7.11
N LEU A 94 -19.19 -5.22 -5.97
CA LEU A 94 -18.36 -4.28 -5.20
C LEU A 94 -17.14 -4.96 -4.57
N ASP A 95 -17.29 -6.22 -4.16
CA ASP A 95 -16.16 -6.99 -3.63
C ASP A 95 -15.11 -7.26 -4.72
N PHE A 96 -15.53 -7.57 -5.95
CA PHE A 96 -14.62 -7.75 -7.08
C PHE A 96 -13.94 -6.45 -7.50
N ASP A 97 -14.66 -5.33 -7.52
CA ASP A 97 -14.11 -4.02 -7.84
C ASP A 97 -13.14 -3.49 -6.78
N SER A 98 -13.25 -4.00 -5.56
CA SER A 98 -12.38 -3.59 -4.44
C SER A 98 -11.04 -4.31 -4.39
N VAL A 99 -10.75 -5.21 -5.31
CA VAL A 99 -9.49 -5.94 -5.37
C VAL A 99 -8.36 -5.01 -5.79
N GLN A 100 -7.39 -4.82 -4.90
CA GLN A 100 -6.14 -4.14 -5.24
C GLN A 100 -5.36 -4.99 -6.24
N ARG A 101 -4.94 -4.36 -7.34
CA ARG A 101 -4.21 -5.05 -8.40
C ARG A 101 -2.72 -4.80 -8.22
N GLY A 102 -2.00 -5.82 -7.74
CA GLY A 102 -0.55 -5.80 -7.66
C GLY A 102 0.09 -5.93 -9.04
N ASN A 103 1.14 -5.17 -9.26
CA ASN A 103 2.04 -5.36 -10.38
C ASN A 103 3.45 -5.57 -9.84
N ALA A 104 3.91 -6.81 -9.83
CA ALA A 104 5.19 -7.21 -9.25
C ALA A 104 6.38 -6.47 -9.89
N GLU A 105 6.32 -6.17 -11.18
CA GLU A 105 7.38 -5.42 -11.86
C GLU A 105 7.44 -3.97 -11.39
N ILE A 106 6.30 -3.29 -11.28
CA ILE A 106 6.23 -1.89 -10.79
C ILE A 106 6.70 -1.84 -9.34
N GLU A 107 6.26 -2.76 -8.50
CA GLU A 107 6.69 -2.87 -7.10
C GLU A 107 8.21 -3.05 -7.00
N ARG A 108 8.77 -3.93 -7.83
CA ARG A 108 10.22 -4.15 -7.87
C ARG A 108 10.98 -2.92 -8.34
N ARG A 109 10.48 -2.22 -9.35
CA ARG A 109 11.11 -0.97 -9.83
C ARG A 109 11.08 0.13 -8.78
N ALA A 110 9.95 0.32 -8.10
CA ALA A 110 9.83 1.28 -7.00
C ALA A 110 10.84 0.96 -5.89
N GLN A 111 10.94 -0.29 -5.48
CA GLN A 111 11.92 -0.74 -4.50
C GLN A 111 13.37 -0.50 -4.95
N GLU A 112 13.69 -0.77 -6.21
CA GLU A 112 15.03 -0.55 -6.76
C GLU A 112 15.45 0.94 -6.67
N VAL A 113 14.52 1.85 -6.95
CA VAL A 113 14.78 3.30 -6.79
C VAL A 113 15.08 3.65 -5.35
N ILE A 114 14.27 3.17 -4.40
CA ILE A 114 14.46 3.42 -2.97
C ILE A 114 15.79 2.84 -2.49
N ASP A 115 16.09 1.60 -2.84
CA ASP A 115 17.32 0.92 -2.45
C ASP A 115 18.56 1.66 -2.96
N ARG A 116 18.54 2.11 -4.22
CA ARG A 116 19.65 2.90 -4.80
C ARG A 116 19.83 4.23 -4.12
N CYS A 117 18.74 4.93 -3.79
CA CYS A 117 18.82 6.16 -3.01
C CYS A 117 19.41 5.91 -1.61
N CYS A 118 18.95 4.86 -0.94
CA CYS A 118 19.47 4.47 0.38
C CYS A 118 20.95 4.11 0.36
N GLN A 119 21.46 3.53 -0.74
CA GLN A 119 22.87 3.19 -0.89
C GLN A 119 23.79 4.44 -0.95
N LEU A 120 23.24 5.61 -1.26
CA LEU A 120 23.99 6.86 -1.27
C LEU A 120 24.36 7.37 0.14
N GLY A 121 23.82 6.73 1.20
CA GLY A 121 24.10 7.13 2.59
C GLY A 121 23.73 8.58 2.85
N ALA A 122 24.66 9.40 3.29
CA ALA A 122 24.43 10.81 3.58
C ALA A 122 24.00 11.66 2.36
N ALA A 123 24.22 11.16 1.14
CA ALA A 123 23.76 11.80 -0.09
C ALA A 123 22.37 11.32 -0.56
N ASN A 124 21.67 10.53 0.25
CA ASN A 124 20.32 10.07 -0.06
C ASN A 124 19.38 11.27 -0.25
N PRO A 125 18.76 11.44 -1.43
CA PRO A 125 17.87 12.56 -1.69
C PRO A 125 16.49 12.42 -1.05
N ILE A 126 16.16 11.23 -0.54
CA ILE A 126 14.84 10.95 0.05
C ILE A 126 14.79 11.50 1.48
N LEU A 127 13.90 12.45 1.71
CA LEU A 127 13.69 13.05 3.02
C LEU A 127 12.60 12.35 3.82
N SER A 128 11.60 11.82 3.13
CA SER A 128 10.47 11.14 3.74
C SER A 128 9.81 10.20 2.72
N ILE A 129 9.27 9.09 3.20
CA ILE A 129 8.45 8.17 2.41
C ILE A 129 7.13 7.96 3.13
N HIS A 130 6.05 7.86 2.36
CA HIS A 130 4.73 7.53 2.85
C HIS A 130 4.03 6.61 1.85
N ASP A 131 3.33 5.63 2.33
CA ASP A 131 2.54 4.74 1.48
C ASP A 131 1.23 5.40 1.05
N VAL A 132 0.70 4.95 -0.07
CA VAL A 132 -0.65 5.31 -0.53
C VAL A 132 -1.58 4.16 -0.17
N GLY A 133 -2.34 4.34 0.91
CA GLY A 133 -3.30 3.37 1.41
C GLY A 133 -4.68 3.52 0.79
N ALA A 134 -5.70 2.99 1.49
CA ALA A 134 -7.09 2.96 1.05
C ALA A 134 -7.71 4.34 0.79
N GLY A 135 -7.20 5.39 1.44
CA GLY A 135 -7.63 6.78 1.20
C GLY A 135 -7.03 7.43 -0.04
N GLY A 136 -6.19 6.70 -0.79
CA GLY A 136 -5.56 7.21 -2.01
C GLY A 136 -4.64 8.41 -1.76
N LEU A 137 -4.35 9.13 -2.83
CA LEU A 137 -3.50 10.33 -2.77
C LEU A 137 -4.12 11.45 -1.94
N SER A 138 -5.44 11.53 -1.84
CA SER A 138 -6.14 12.53 -1.05
C SER A 138 -5.86 12.41 0.46
N ASN A 139 -5.47 11.24 0.92
CA ASN A 139 -5.05 11.00 2.29
C ASN A 139 -3.51 11.03 2.42
N ALA A 140 -2.81 10.34 1.52
CA ALA A 140 -1.37 10.18 1.61
C ALA A 140 -0.58 11.50 1.51
N LEU A 141 -1.02 12.42 0.65
CA LEU A 141 -0.31 13.69 0.46
C LEU A 141 -0.39 14.61 1.69
N PRO A 142 -1.57 14.86 2.30
CA PRO A 142 -1.65 15.59 3.56
C PRO A 142 -0.86 14.95 4.69
N GLU A 143 -0.90 13.63 4.83
CA GLU A 143 -0.15 12.91 5.86
C GLU A 143 1.37 13.02 5.66
N LEU A 144 1.83 12.93 4.42
CA LEU A 144 3.25 13.09 4.07
C LEU A 144 3.78 14.46 4.50
N VAL A 145 3.10 15.55 4.11
CA VAL A 145 3.54 16.91 4.42
C VAL A 145 3.40 17.23 5.90
N HIS A 146 2.34 16.75 6.55
CA HIS A 146 2.16 16.89 7.99
C HIS A 146 3.30 16.20 8.75
N GLY A 147 3.64 14.96 8.37
CA GLY A 147 4.74 14.21 8.97
C GLY A 147 6.12 14.87 8.80
N GLY A 148 6.29 15.68 7.76
CA GLY A 148 7.48 16.49 7.51
C GLY A 148 7.44 17.90 8.11
N GLY A 149 6.38 18.23 8.89
CA GLY A 149 6.21 19.54 9.52
C GLY A 149 5.95 20.67 8.53
N ALA A 150 5.41 20.38 7.35
CA ALA A 150 5.20 21.34 6.27
C ALA A 150 3.73 21.37 5.82
N GLY A 151 3.36 22.37 5.02
CA GLY A 151 2.17 22.39 4.18
C GLY A 151 2.55 22.10 2.73
N GLY A 152 1.55 21.91 1.86
CA GLY A 152 1.79 21.63 0.44
C GLY A 152 0.78 22.31 -0.47
N THR A 153 1.22 22.61 -1.69
CA THR A 153 0.36 22.98 -2.82
C THR A 153 0.52 21.90 -3.89
N PHE A 154 -0.58 21.30 -4.30
CA PHE A 154 -0.58 20.16 -5.21
C PHE A 154 -1.32 20.52 -6.50
N ASP A 155 -0.68 20.28 -7.64
CA ASP A 155 -1.36 20.35 -8.93
C ASP A 155 -2.03 19.02 -9.24
N LEU A 156 -3.33 18.96 -9.01
CA LEU A 156 -4.12 17.75 -9.24
C LEU A 156 -4.11 17.30 -10.70
N ARG A 157 -3.88 18.21 -11.65
CA ARG A 157 -3.81 17.86 -13.07
C ARG A 157 -2.52 17.12 -13.44
N ALA A 158 -1.52 17.16 -12.57
CA ALA A 158 -0.28 16.43 -12.75
C ALA A 158 -0.36 14.96 -12.28
N ILE A 159 -1.47 14.54 -11.68
CA ILE A 159 -1.66 13.16 -11.22
C ILE A 159 -1.84 12.24 -12.44
N PRO A 160 -0.94 11.23 -12.61
CA PRO A 160 -1.09 10.26 -13.70
C PRO A 160 -2.32 9.37 -13.46
N SER A 161 -3.12 9.16 -14.50
CA SER A 161 -4.25 8.25 -14.50
C SER A 161 -4.28 7.43 -15.79
N GLU A 162 -4.65 6.17 -15.68
CA GLU A 162 -4.93 5.29 -16.82
C GLU A 162 -6.43 5.11 -17.07
N GLU A 163 -7.30 5.80 -16.32
CA GLU A 163 -8.75 5.72 -16.48
C GLU A 163 -9.25 6.81 -17.43
N PRO A 164 -9.62 6.46 -18.68
CA PRO A 164 -10.10 7.44 -19.65
C PRO A 164 -11.35 8.15 -19.16
N GLY A 165 -11.32 9.47 -19.21
CA GLY A 165 -12.47 10.29 -18.82
C GLY A 165 -12.61 10.55 -17.32
N MET A 166 -11.77 9.95 -16.48
CA MET A 166 -11.74 10.21 -15.06
C MET A 166 -11.00 11.52 -14.76
N THR A 167 -11.60 12.35 -13.96
CA THR A 167 -10.96 13.60 -13.52
C THR A 167 -10.02 13.34 -12.33
N PRO A 168 -9.00 14.18 -12.10
CA PRO A 168 -8.13 14.06 -10.93
C PRO A 168 -8.87 14.14 -9.58
N ARG A 169 -10.12 14.58 -9.58
CA ARG A 169 -10.96 14.62 -8.38
C ARG A 169 -11.61 13.28 -8.06
N GLU A 170 -11.70 12.41 -9.05
CA GLU A 170 -12.32 11.09 -8.94
C GLU A 170 -11.29 9.98 -8.69
N ILE A 171 -10.01 10.30 -8.80
CA ILE A 171 -8.88 9.47 -8.44
C ILE A 171 -8.48 9.73 -6.98
#